data_5c61a905b6dd1d80c935bb97cc28dd76
#
_entry.id   5c61a905b6dd1d80c935bb97cc28dd76
#
_cell.length_a   1.000
_cell.length_b   1.000
_cell.length_c   1.000
_cell.angle_alpha   90.00
_cell.angle_beta   90.00
_cell.angle_gamma   90.00
#
_symmetry.space_group_name_H-M   'P 1'
#
loop_
_entity.id
_entity.type
_entity.pdbx_description
1 polymer ?
#
loop_
_entity_poly.entity_id
_entity_poly.type
_entity_poly.pdbx_seq_one_letter_code
_entity_poly.pdbx_strand_id
1 'polypeptide(L)'
;VITEAAALADEHGFTAVTLSAVARRLEVRTPSLYSHVRDRDALLDGIASLALAELAARISAAIAGRSGRDALHAFADAYRTYARESPGRWQSLQRRTGETAVRSQAARDVVALTGALLRGYPIPETEHVHVIRLLGSTINGYLSLERNGSFDHSDPPPEQSWPRIIDALDALLSAWPT
;
A
#
# COMPACT_ATOMS: atom_id res chain seq x y z
N VAL A 1 4.76 -19.21 -7.59
CA VAL A 1 4.98 -19.30 -6.14
C VAL A 1 4.54 -18.00 -5.46
N ILE A 2 5.12 -16.83 -5.79
CA ILE A 2 4.78 -15.55 -5.15
C ILE A 2 3.31 -15.20 -5.31
N THR A 3 2.74 -15.36 -6.50
CA THR A 3 1.32 -15.09 -6.78
C THR A 3 0.39 -15.93 -5.91
N GLU A 4 0.68 -17.22 -5.75
CA GLU A 4 -0.12 -18.10 -4.89
C GLU A 4 0.06 -17.79 -3.40
N ALA A 5 1.26 -17.39 -3.00
CA ALA A 5 1.50 -16.93 -1.63
C ALA A 5 0.74 -15.62 -1.34
N ALA A 6 0.66 -14.71 -2.31
CA ALA A 6 -0.11 -13.48 -2.22
C ALA A 6 -1.62 -13.75 -2.11
N ALA A 7 -2.15 -14.66 -2.94
CA ALA A 7 -3.54 -15.09 -2.86
C ALA A 7 -3.86 -15.74 -1.50
N LEU A 8 -2.96 -16.60 -1.00
CA LEU A 8 -3.09 -17.20 0.33
C LEU A 8 -3.12 -16.13 1.44
N ALA A 9 -2.31 -15.08 1.31
CA ALA A 9 -2.31 -13.97 2.24
C ALA A 9 -3.64 -13.21 2.24
N ASP A 10 -4.23 -12.98 1.07
CA ASP A 10 -5.52 -12.28 0.95
C ASP A 10 -6.68 -13.11 1.52
N GLU A 11 -6.68 -14.41 1.31
CA GLU A 11 -7.74 -15.33 1.76
C GLU A 11 -7.69 -15.66 3.25
N HIS A 12 -6.48 -15.86 3.81
CA HIS A 12 -6.29 -16.40 5.15
C HIS A 12 -5.47 -15.52 6.09
N GLY A 13 -5.11 -14.32 5.63
CA GLY A 13 -4.26 -13.38 6.33
C GLY A 13 -2.76 -13.65 6.12
N PHE A 14 -2.00 -12.60 6.24
CA PHE A 14 -0.56 -12.61 5.97
C PHE A 14 0.24 -13.55 6.89
N THR A 15 -0.22 -13.75 8.12
CA THR A 15 0.42 -14.66 9.08
C THR A 15 0.31 -16.14 8.68
N ALA A 16 -0.72 -16.51 7.90
CA ALA A 16 -0.91 -17.86 7.40
C ALA A 16 0.09 -18.26 6.30
N VAL A 17 0.84 -17.32 5.74
CA VAL A 17 1.81 -17.56 4.67
C VAL A 17 3.03 -18.27 5.23
N THR A 18 3.12 -19.57 4.92
CA THR A 18 4.28 -20.43 5.20
C THR A 18 4.68 -21.18 3.95
N LEU A 19 5.94 -21.61 3.86
CA LEU A 19 6.40 -22.44 2.71
C LEU A 19 5.56 -23.71 2.57
N SER A 20 5.20 -24.35 3.68
CA SER A 20 4.37 -25.56 3.67
C SER A 20 2.94 -25.29 3.17
N ALA A 21 2.34 -24.14 3.56
CA ALA A 21 1.00 -23.78 3.10
C ALA A 21 0.99 -23.48 1.60
N VAL A 22 2.01 -22.77 1.11
CA VAL A 22 2.16 -22.48 -0.33
C VAL A 22 2.46 -23.76 -1.14
N ALA A 23 3.31 -24.66 -0.63
CA ALA A 23 3.59 -25.94 -1.29
C ALA A 23 2.33 -26.79 -1.42
N ARG A 24 1.52 -26.87 -0.36
CA ARG A 24 0.23 -27.59 -0.38
C ARG A 24 -0.73 -26.99 -1.40
N ARG A 25 -0.82 -25.66 -1.49
CA ARG A 25 -1.68 -24.97 -2.45
C ARG A 25 -1.25 -25.21 -3.90
N LEU A 26 0.06 -25.33 -4.12
CA LEU A 26 0.65 -25.63 -5.44
C LEU A 26 0.71 -27.13 -5.75
N GLU A 27 0.23 -27.99 -4.84
CA GLU A 27 0.29 -29.45 -4.96
C GLU A 27 1.71 -30.00 -5.18
N VAL A 28 2.72 -29.34 -4.58
CA VAL A 28 4.12 -29.76 -4.65
C VAL A 28 4.68 -30.04 -3.25
N ARG A 29 5.83 -30.71 -3.21
CA ARG A 29 6.57 -30.90 -1.95
C ARG A 29 7.29 -29.60 -1.54
N THR A 30 7.33 -29.30 -0.24
CA THR A 30 8.00 -28.09 0.29
C THR A 30 9.46 -27.93 -0.22
N PRO A 31 10.27 -28.99 -0.33
CA PRO A 31 11.63 -28.86 -0.89
C PRO A 31 11.69 -28.27 -2.30
N SER A 32 10.65 -28.49 -3.11
CA SER A 32 10.61 -27.94 -4.48
C SER A 32 10.50 -26.42 -4.51
N LEU A 33 10.02 -25.79 -3.45
CA LEU A 33 9.91 -24.32 -3.39
C LEU A 33 11.28 -23.65 -3.22
N TYR A 34 12.27 -24.33 -2.66
CA TYR A 34 13.61 -23.76 -2.43
C TYR A 34 14.37 -23.47 -3.72
N SER A 35 13.94 -23.99 -4.86
CA SER A 35 14.44 -23.57 -6.18
C SER A 35 13.92 -22.18 -6.61
N HIS A 36 12.86 -21.67 -5.97
CA HIS A 36 12.18 -20.42 -6.32
C HIS A 36 12.33 -19.35 -5.24
N VAL A 37 12.40 -19.75 -3.97
CA VAL A 37 12.54 -18.84 -2.83
C VAL A 37 13.48 -19.45 -1.80
N ARG A 38 14.44 -18.65 -1.35
CA ARG A 38 15.48 -19.12 -0.41
C ARG A 38 14.90 -19.53 0.94
N ASP A 39 13.98 -18.73 1.45
CA ASP A 39 13.38 -18.89 2.77
C ASP A 39 12.02 -18.17 2.85
N ARG A 40 11.39 -18.20 4.03
CA ARG A 40 10.10 -17.53 4.26
C ARG A 40 10.20 -16.01 4.11
N ASP A 41 11.29 -15.39 4.53
CA ASP A 41 11.46 -13.94 4.43
C ASP A 41 11.56 -13.51 2.97
N ALA A 42 12.28 -14.24 2.13
CA ALA A 42 12.32 -14.03 0.69
C ALA A 42 10.94 -14.18 0.02
N LEU A 43 10.13 -15.15 0.50
CA LEU A 43 8.74 -15.31 0.04
C LEU A 43 7.90 -14.08 0.41
N LEU A 44 8.00 -13.60 1.64
CA LEU A 44 7.24 -12.43 2.12
C LEU A 44 7.70 -11.13 1.44
N ASP A 45 8.99 -10.97 1.17
CA ASP A 45 9.54 -9.84 0.41
C ASP A 45 9.09 -9.90 -1.05
N GLY A 46 8.93 -11.09 -1.61
CA GLY A 46 8.33 -11.28 -2.93
C GLY A 46 6.87 -10.82 -3.00
N ILE A 47 6.07 -11.11 -1.96
CA ILE A 47 4.69 -10.62 -1.86
C ILE A 47 4.68 -9.09 -1.76
N ALA A 48 5.55 -8.50 -0.95
CA ALA A 48 5.64 -7.05 -0.80
C ALA A 48 6.06 -6.37 -2.13
N SER A 49 6.98 -6.97 -2.87
CA SER A 49 7.40 -6.46 -4.19
C SER A 49 6.25 -6.52 -5.21
N LEU A 50 5.48 -7.61 -5.24
CA LEU A 50 4.28 -7.74 -6.05
C LEU A 50 3.24 -6.68 -5.67
N ALA A 51 2.96 -6.53 -4.37
CA ALA A 51 2.01 -5.57 -3.85
C ALA A 51 2.38 -4.12 -4.21
N LEU A 52 3.67 -3.76 -4.11
CA LEU A 52 4.17 -2.44 -4.54
C LEU A 52 3.94 -2.21 -6.03
N ALA A 53 4.21 -3.20 -6.89
CA ALA A 53 4.03 -3.07 -8.33
C ALA A 53 2.54 -2.89 -8.71
N GLU A 54 1.65 -3.67 -8.10
CA GLU A 54 0.20 -3.56 -8.30
C GLU A 54 -0.33 -2.21 -7.82
N LEU A 55 0.10 -1.78 -6.63
CA LEU A 55 -0.31 -0.49 -6.07
C LEU A 55 0.20 0.68 -6.93
N ALA A 56 1.46 0.64 -7.38
CA ALA A 56 2.02 1.65 -8.29
C ALA A 56 1.21 1.76 -9.59
N ALA A 57 0.86 0.63 -10.20
CA ALA A 57 0.04 0.61 -11.41
C ALA A 57 -1.35 1.22 -11.18
N ARG A 58 -2.01 0.89 -10.06
CA ARG A 58 -3.33 1.45 -9.69
C ARG A 58 -3.27 2.96 -9.44
N ILE A 59 -2.26 3.42 -8.70
CA ILE A 59 -2.05 4.85 -8.44
C ILE A 59 -1.81 5.59 -9.76
N SER A 60 -0.91 5.08 -10.61
CA SER A 60 -0.60 5.68 -11.90
C SER A 60 -1.84 5.87 -12.77
N ALA A 61 -2.68 4.83 -12.87
CA ALA A 61 -3.93 4.91 -13.60
C ALA A 61 -4.92 5.90 -12.97
N ALA A 62 -5.01 5.93 -11.64
CA ALA A 62 -5.95 6.76 -10.91
C ALA A 62 -5.63 8.26 -11.02
N ILE A 63 -4.35 8.64 -10.94
CA ILE A 63 -3.94 10.07 -10.97
C ILE A 63 -3.70 10.61 -12.38
N ALA A 64 -3.77 9.77 -13.42
CA ALA A 64 -3.53 10.19 -14.80
C ALA A 64 -4.47 11.32 -15.22
N GLY A 65 -3.90 12.44 -15.70
CA GLY A 65 -4.65 13.62 -16.13
C GLY A 65 -5.28 14.45 -15.00
N ARG A 66 -4.95 14.16 -13.74
CA ARG A 66 -5.45 14.88 -12.55
C ARG A 66 -4.31 15.64 -11.86
N SER A 67 -4.68 16.68 -11.10
CA SER A 67 -3.75 17.46 -10.29
C SER A 67 -4.43 17.96 -9.02
N GLY A 68 -3.64 18.43 -8.03
CA GLY A 68 -4.15 19.00 -6.78
C GLY A 68 -5.14 18.06 -6.08
N ARG A 69 -6.25 18.61 -5.61
CA ARG A 69 -7.29 17.90 -4.84
C ARG A 69 -7.81 16.63 -5.54
N ASP A 70 -8.09 16.70 -6.85
CA ASP A 70 -8.63 15.54 -7.56
C ASP A 70 -7.61 14.39 -7.68
N ALA A 71 -6.34 14.72 -7.86
CA ALA A 71 -5.27 13.74 -7.84
C ALA A 71 -5.07 13.14 -6.45
N LEU A 72 -5.18 13.93 -5.38
CA LEU A 72 -5.04 13.47 -4.00
C LEU A 72 -6.16 12.49 -3.63
N HIS A 73 -7.42 12.81 -3.97
CA HIS A 73 -8.54 11.90 -3.77
C HIS A 73 -8.33 10.59 -4.53
N ALA A 74 -8.01 10.68 -5.83
CA ALA A 74 -7.79 9.49 -6.65
C ALA A 74 -6.63 8.61 -6.13
N PHE A 75 -5.56 9.23 -5.66
CA PHE A 75 -4.43 8.55 -5.02
C PHE A 75 -4.85 7.81 -3.77
N ALA A 76 -5.55 8.49 -2.85
CA ALA A 76 -6.00 7.92 -1.59
C ALA A 76 -7.03 6.79 -1.80
N ASP A 77 -7.96 6.97 -2.75
CA ASP A 77 -8.97 5.97 -3.10
C ASP A 77 -8.33 4.73 -3.74
N ALA A 78 -7.28 4.88 -4.53
CA ALA A 78 -6.52 3.75 -5.07
C ALA A 78 -5.88 2.91 -3.95
N TYR A 79 -5.31 3.56 -2.93
CA TYR A 79 -4.81 2.88 -1.73
C TYR A 79 -5.92 2.14 -0.97
N ARG A 80 -7.05 2.82 -0.72
CA ARG A 80 -8.17 2.25 0.04
C ARG A 80 -8.77 1.04 -0.68
N THR A 81 -9.01 1.19 -1.98
CA THR A 81 -9.54 0.10 -2.81
C THR A 81 -8.59 -1.09 -2.80
N TYR A 82 -7.28 -0.85 -2.98
CA TYR A 82 -6.27 -1.91 -2.93
C TYR A 82 -6.24 -2.63 -1.58
N ALA A 83 -6.28 -1.89 -0.47
CA ALA A 83 -6.27 -2.47 0.88
C ALA A 83 -7.51 -3.34 1.16
N ARG A 84 -8.67 -2.98 0.59
CA ARG A 84 -9.92 -3.73 0.71
C ARG A 84 -9.95 -4.97 -0.18
N GLU A 85 -9.50 -4.87 -1.42
CA GLU A 85 -9.50 -5.98 -2.39
C GLU A 85 -8.37 -6.98 -2.17
N SER A 86 -7.22 -6.53 -1.67
CA SER A 86 -6.02 -7.33 -1.48
C SER A 86 -5.42 -7.14 -0.08
N PRO A 87 -6.19 -7.52 0.97
CA PRO A 87 -5.85 -7.17 2.35
C PRO A 87 -4.53 -7.80 2.85
N GLY A 88 -4.22 -9.01 2.42
CA GLY A 88 -2.96 -9.67 2.79
C GLY A 88 -1.76 -9.07 2.06
N ARG A 89 -1.90 -8.74 0.77
CA ARG A 89 -0.88 -8.01 -0.01
C ARG A 89 -0.64 -6.63 0.57
N TRP A 90 -1.70 -5.87 0.87
CA TRP A 90 -1.57 -4.57 1.51
C TRP A 90 -0.87 -4.69 2.88
N GLN A 91 -1.22 -5.71 3.69
CA GLN A 91 -0.58 -5.96 4.98
C GLN A 91 0.94 -6.24 4.83
N SER A 92 1.37 -6.84 3.72
CA SER A 92 2.79 -7.06 3.46
C SER A 92 3.59 -5.75 3.38
N LEU A 93 2.96 -4.65 2.96
CA LEU A 93 3.56 -3.32 2.87
C LEU A 93 3.71 -2.63 4.23
N GLN A 94 3.02 -3.12 5.28
CA GLN A 94 3.07 -2.54 6.62
C GLN A 94 4.18 -3.13 7.50
N ARG A 95 4.82 -4.20 7.04
CA ARG A 95 5.97 -4.78 7.74
C ARG A 95 7.26 -4.04 7.39
N ARG A 96 8.30 -4.21 8.23
CA ARG A 96 9.64 -3.78 7.86
C ARG A 96 10.08 -4.54 6.60
N THR A 97 10.15 -3.82 5.50
CA THR A 97 10.48 -4.37 4.19
C THR A 97 11.97 -4.67 4.10
N GLY A 98 12.35 -5.81 3.51
CA GLY A 98 13.74 -6.13 3.24
C GLY A 98 14.38 -5.16 2.23
N GLU A 99 15.71 -5.05 2.24
CA GLU A 99 16.44 -4.11 1.36
C GLU A 99 16.10 -4.30 -0.13
N THR A 100 15.87 -5.54 -0.56
CA THR A 100 15.54 -5.87 -1.94
C THR A 100 14.24 -5.19 -2.40
N ALA A 101 13.19 -5.25 -1.58
CA ALA A 101 11.91 -4.65 -1.93
C ALA A 101 11.96 -3.12 -1.81
N VAL A 102 12.69 -2.56 -0.84
CA VAL A 102 12.91 -1.10 -0.73
C VAL A 102 13.64 -0.54 -1.95
N ARG A 103 14.60 -1.29 -2.49
CA ARG A 103 15.38 -0.89 -3.67
C ARG A 103 14.73 -1.30 -5.00
N SER A 104 13.54 -1.88 -4.96
CA SER A 104 12.83 -2.32 -6.18
C SER A 104 12.42 -1.14 -7.07
N GLN A 105 12.21 -1.41 -8.37
CA GLN A 105 11.65 -0.42 -9.27
C GLN A 105 10.26 0.03 -8.80
N ALA A 106 9.43 -0.90 -8.34
CA ALA A 106 8.09 -0.60 -7.85
C ALA A 106 8.08 0.36 -6.66
N ALA A 107 9.05 0.25 -5.72
CA ALA A 107 9.19 1.21 -4.63
C ALA A 107 9.53 2.61 -5.14
N ARG A 108 10.46 2.70 -6.12
CA ARG A 108 10.80 3.97 -6.78
C ARG A 108 9.60 4.57 -7.51
N ASP A 109 8.81 3.74 -8.16
CA ASP A 109 7.61 4.18 -8.90
C ASP A 109 6.57 4.79 -7.95
N VAL A 110 6.30 4.17 -6.81
CA VAL A 110 5.39 4.74 -5.78
C VAL A 110 5.90 6.10 -5.29
N VAL A 111 7.20 6.22 -5.02
CA VAL A 111 7.81 7.51 -4.61
C VAL A 111 7.69 8.55 -5.72
N ALA A 112 7.98 8.18 -6.96
CA ALA A 112 7.88 9.08 -8.11
C ALA A 112 6.44 9.55 -8.37
N LEU A 113 5.45 8.66 -8.23
CA LEU A 113 4.02 8.97 -8.36
C LEU A 113 3.56 9.92 -7.24
N THR A 114 4.02 9.70 -6.01
CA THR A 114 3.74 10.63 -4.90
C THR A 114 4.38 11.99 -5.16
N GLY A 115 5.62 12.04 -5.62
CA GLY A 115 6.28 13.30 -6.05
C GLY A 115 5.53 14.00 -7.20
N ALA A 116 4.97 13.23 -8.15
CA ALA A 116 4.13 13.78 -9.22
C ALA A 116 2.85 14.43 -8.67
N LEU A 117 2.20 13.78 -7.70
CA LEU A 117 1.06 14.34 -6.97
C LEU A 117 1.44 15.67 -6.29
N LEU A 118 2.57 15.70 -5.59
CA LEU A 118 2.99 16.87 -4.81
C LEU A 118 3.33 18.09 -5.68
N ARG A 119 3.67 17.91 -6.95
CA ARG A 119 3.85 19.05 -7.88
C ARG A 119 2.58 19.87 -8.11
N GLY A 120 1.42 19.37 -7.73
CA GLY A 120 0.16 20.12 -7.74
C GLY A 120 -0.04 21.06 -6.56
N TYR A 121 0.93 21.13 -5.62
CA TYR A 121 0.87 21.93 -4.39
C TYR A 121 2.09 22.83 -4.27
N PRO A 122 1.97 23.98 -3.53
CA PRO A 122 3.07 24.92 -3.31
C PRO A 122 4.06 24.42 -2.24
N ILE A 123 4.56 23.19 -2.39
CA ILE A 123 5.42 22.52 -1.40
C ILE A 123 6.85 22.45 -1.96
N PRO A 124 7.85 23.02 -1.25
CA PRO A 124 9.25 22.89 -1.64
C PRO A 124 9.69 21.42 -1.70
N GLU A 125 10.57 21.07 -2.66
CA GLU A 125 11.07 19.70 -2.79
C GLU A 125 11.77 19.20 -1.51
N THR A 126 12.39 20.11 -0.75
CA THR A 126 13.02 19.79 0.54
C THR A 126 12.02 19.27 1.58
N GLU A 127 10.74 19.62 1.44
CA GLU A 127 9.65 19.22 2.33
C GLU A 127 8.94 17.92 1.88
N HIS A 128 9.19 17.45 0.66
CA HIS A 128 8.48 16.29 0.10
C HIS A 128 8.57 15.04 1.00
N VAL A 129 9.71 14.80 1.65
CA VAL A 129 9.86 13.64 2.56
C VAL A 129 8.90 13.74 3.76
N HIS A 130 8.71 14.93 4.30
CA HIS A 130 7.80 15.18 5.43
C HIS A 130 6.35 14.97 5.01
N VAL A 131 5.98 15.48 3.83
CA VAL A 131 4.63 15.30 3.26
C VAL A 131 4.35 13.84 2.91
N ILE A 132 5.29 13.13 2.30
CA ILE A 132 5.16 11.69 2.00
C ILE A 132 4.90 10.89 3.29
N ARG A 133 5.61 11.22 4.36
CA ARG A 133 5.41 10.59 5.68
C ARG A 133 4.04 10.92 6.26
N LEU A 134 3.60 12.17 6.17
CA LEU A 134 2.28 12.58 6.61
C LEU A 134 1.17 11.82 5.86
N LEU A 135 1.20 11.84 4.53
CA LEU A 135 0.24 11.12 3.69
C LEU A 135 0.23 9.62 3.99
N GLY A 136 1.43 9.01 4.03
CA GLY A 136 1.57 7.60 4.33
C GLY A 136 1.04 7.23 5.71
N SER A 137 1.38 8.01 6.74
CA SER A 137 0.90 7.79 8.11
C SER A 137 -0.62 7.91 8.22
N THR A 138 -1.19 8.95 7.61
CA THR A 138 -2.63 9.20 7.69
C THR A 138 -3.42 8.14 6.93
N ILE A 139 -3.06 7.87 5.67
CA ILE A 139 -3.75 6.89 4.83
C ILE A 139 -3.64 5.49 5.45
N ASN A 140 -2.42 5.02 5.71
CA ASN A 140 -2.24 3.65 6.25
C ASN A 140 -2.76 3.51 7.67
N GLY A 141 -2.67 4.54 8.51
CA GLY A 141 -3.26 4.55 9.84
C GLY A 141 -4.79 4.41 9.78
N TYR A 142 -5.45 5.21 8.93
CA TYR A 142 -6.89 5.12 8.73
C TYR A 142 -7.31 3.73 8.25
N LEU A 143 -6.67 3.22 7.19
CA LEU A 143 -6.99 1.90 6.63
C LEU A 143 -6.75 0.76 7.63
N SER A 144 -5.72 0.87 8.46
CA SER A 144 -5.44 -0.10 9.53
C SER A 144 -6.54 -0.11 10.59
N LEU A 145 -6.98 1.07 11.04
CA LEU A 145 -8.05 1.22 12.03
C LEU A 145 -9.40 0.78 11.47
N GLU A 146 -9.72 1.17 10.24
CA GLU A 146 -10.94 0.74 9.53
C GLU A 146 -11.00 -0.79 9.44
N ARG A 147 -9.92 -1.43 9.00
CA ARG A 147 -9.85 -2.88 8.87
C ARG A 147 -9.97 -3.62 10.19
N ASN A 148 -9.47 -3.05 11.28
CA ASN A 148 -9.54 -3.66 12.61
C ASN A 148 -10.89 -3.41 13.30
N GLY A 149 -11.87 -2.79 12.64
CA GLY A 149 -13.17 -2.49 13.21
C GLY A 149 -13.17 -1.38 14.27
N SER A 150 -12.09 -0.58 14.33
CA SER A 150 -11.96 0.49 15.34
C SER A 150 -12.99 1.60 15.18
N PHE A 151 -13.65 1.68 14.03
CA PHE A 151 -14.69 2.68 13.73
C PHE A 151 -16.12 2.14 13.81
N ASP A 152 -16.31 0.82 14.08
CA ASP A 152 -17.62 0.16 14.00
C ASP A 152 -18.61 0.64 15.07
N HIS A 153 -18.13 1.34 16.10
CA HIS A 153 -18.92 1.81 17.24
C HIS A 153 -19.16 3.33 17.22
N SER A 154 -18.88 4.01 16.10
CA SER A 154 -18.98 5.47 15.99
C SER A 154 -19.78 5.92 14.79
N ASP A 155 -20.53 6.99 14.94
CA ASP A 155 -21.17 7.74 13.86
C ASP A 155 -20.41 9.04 13.57
N PRO A 156 -20.36 9.48 12.34
CA PRO A 156 -20.82 8.83 11.10
C PRO A 156 -19.94 7.64 10.68
N PRO A 157 -20.42 6.75 9.80
CA PRO A 157 -19.66 5.60 9.34
C PRO A 157 -18.38 6.00 8.59
N PRO A 158 -17.35 5.13 8.55
CA PRO A 158 -16.03 5.44 7.98
C PRO A 158 -16.07 5.96 6.54
N GLU A 159 -17.04 5.53 5.75
CA GLU A 159 -17.24 5.98 4.37
C GLU A 159 -17.47 7.48 4.25
N GLN A 160 -18.10 8.09 5.26
CA GLN A 160 -18.33 9.54 5.29
C GLN A 160 -17.11 10.31 5.82
N SER A 161 -16.31 9.70 6.68
CA SER A 161 -15.11 10.32 7.23
C SER A 161 -13.96 10.35 6.23
N TRP A 162 -13.85 9.31 5.38
CA TRP A 162 -12.77 9.19 4.43
C TRP A 162 -12.59 10.41 3.51
N PRO A 163 -13.61 10.85 2.74
CA PRO A 163 -13.46 12.02 1.86
C PRO A 163 -13.14 13.28 2.65
N ARG A 164 -13.68 13.44 3.86
CA ARG A 164 -13.40 14.61 4.71
C ARG A 164 -11.95 14.65 5.20
N ILE A 165 -11.36 13.50 5.50
CA ILE A 165 -9.93 13.40 5.88
C ILE A 165 -9.06 13.77 4.68
N ILE A 166 -9.41 13.31 3.48
CA ILE A 166 -8.65 13.67 2.28
C ILE A 166 -8.80 15.16 1.95
N ASP A 167 -9.98 15.75 2.14
CA ASP A 167 -10.18 17.20 2.01
C ASP A 167 -9.38 18.00 3.04
N ALA A 168 -9.26 17.51 4.27
CA ALA A 168 -8.42 18.13 5.29
C ALA A 168 -6.92 18.06 4.93
N LEU A 169 -6.47 16.92 4.36
CA LEU A 169 -5.11 16.81 3.83
C LEU A 169 -4.88 17.77 2.67
N ASP A 170 -5.84 17.90 1.73
CA ASP A 170 -5.74 18.85 0.61
C ASP A 170 -5.58 20.29 1.11
N ALA A 171 -6.41 20.70 2.06
CA ALA A 171 -6.32 22.03 2.68
C ALA A 171 -4.94 22.26 3.35
N LEU A 172 -4.42 21.26 4.07
CA LEU A 172 -3.13 21.32 4.73
C LEU A 172 -1.97 21.40 3.71
N LEU A 173 -2.03 20.61 2.63
CA LEU A 173 -1.01 20.62 1.56
C LEU A 173 -1.03 21.95 0.79
N SER A 174 -2.20 22.54 0.58
CA SER A 174 -2.37 23.84 -0.07
C SER A 174 -1.84 25.01 0.76
N ALA A 175 -1.80 24.85 2.08
CA ALA A 175 -1.29 25.83 3.04
C ALA A 175 -0.03 25.31 3.79
N TRP A 176 0.79 24.50 3.12
CA TRP A 176 1.97 23.91 3.75
C TRP A 176 2.89 24.99 4.32
N PRO A 177 3.31 24.89 5.61
CA PRO A 177 4.21 25.86 6.21
C PRO A 177 5.60 25.78 5.56
N THR A 178 6.11 26.91 5.12
CA THR A 178 7.46 27.08 4.53
C THR A 178 8.41 27.66 5.54
#